data_d30cf2119c16e292fa994723d7b7d8b7
#
_entry.id   d30cf2119c16e292fa994723d7b7d8b7
#
_cell.length_a   1.000
_cell.length_b   1.000
_cell.length_c   1.000
_cell.angle_alpha   90.00
_cell.angle_beta   90.00
_cell.angle_gamma   90.00
#
_symmetry.space_group_name_H-M   'P 1'
#
loop_
_entity.id
_entity.type
_entity.pdbx_description
1 polymer ?
#
loop_
_entity_poly.entity_id
_entity_poly.type
_entity_poly.pdbx_seq_one_letter_code
_entity_poly.pdbx_strand_id
1 'polypeptide(L)'
;MKKISRRSFLTAMAAVSAAGVLAACGASSSTASSVAASSEAAASSEAAPESVTIKAFNGAKEFVDVKVPFDPQRIAILELASLDILDELGVGDRVVGTASTSLDYLQSYVTNDSIANLGNIKEADMEAVMACEPDIIFIGGRLSKSYDALCEIAPVVFLATDAEKGVVESTRENAMTIASIFGLEDHVEALMADFDSRIDALKAFAEGKTAIVGMTTSGSFNVLGNDGRCSIIGKEIGFENIGVDANIDTSTHGNEASFEFIVDKNPDYIFAMDRDAAIGTDGAQMAQEILENELVKSTDAYKNGHIVYLAHPNVWYTAEGGIQALSEMLSDLESALL
;
A
#
# COMPACT_ATOMS: atom_id res chain seq x y z
N MET A 1 -22.84 -21.25 4.50
CA MET A 1 -23.10 -19.86 4.87
C MET A 1 -22.88 -19.02 3.62
N LYS A 2 -23.83 -18.19 3.17
CA LYS A 2 -23.73 -17.45 1.91
C LYS A 2 -22.86 -16.22 2.12
N LYS A 3 -21.80 -16.10 1.32
CA LYS A 3 -20.93 -14.90 1.28
C LYS A 3 -21.74 -13.71 0.73
N ILE A 4 -21.86 -12.66 1.53
CA ILE A 4 -22.49 -11.41 1.12
C ILE A 4 -21.41 -10.57 0.43
N SER A 5 -21.62 -10.33 -0.87
CA SER A 5 -20.75 -9.51 -1.70
C SER A 5 -20.85 -8.03 -1.27
N ARG A 6 -19.71 -7.37 -1.04
CA ARG A 6 -19.59 -5.95 -0.64
C ARG A 6 -20.09 -4.92 -1.69
N ARG A 7 -20.61 -5.38 -2.83
CA ARG A 7 -21.10 -4.51 -3.92
C ARG A 7 -22.51 -3.95 -3.76
N SER A 8 -23.20 -4.15 -2.62
CA SER A 8 -24.63 -3.80 -2.46
C SER A 8 -24.91 -2.60 -1.55
N PHE A 9 -23.95 -1.76 -1.20
CA PHE A 9 -24.18 -0.65 -0.25
C PHE A 9 -24.26 0.77 -0.87
N LEU A 10 -24.15 0.92 -2.18
CA LEU A 10 -24.10 2.23 -2.84
C LEU A 10 -25.37 2.61 -3.65
N THR A 11 -26.56 2.09 -3.30
CA THR A 11 -27.79 2.50 -4.00
C THR A 11 -28.96 2.67 -3.04
N ALA A 12 -28.92 3.69 -2.21
CA ALA A 12 -30.13 4.17 -1.52
C ALA A 12 -29.94 5.57 -0.92
N MET A 13 -29.87 6.61 -1.74
CA MET A 13 -30.29 7.96 -1.37
C MET A 13 -30.55 8.80 -2.61
N ALA A 14 -31.75 8.69 -3.17
CA ALA A 14 -32.38 9.72 -3.98
C ALA A 14 -33.86 9.38 -4.10
N ALA A 15 -34.69 10.12 -3.46
CA ALA A 15 -36.00 10.62 -3.89
C ALA A 15 -36.92 10.94 -2.71
N VAL A 16 -37.00 12.19 -2.35
CA VAL A 16 -38.30 12.76 -1.94
C VAL A 16 -38.43 14.12 -2.65
N SER A 17 -39.21 14.13 -3.71
CA SER A 17 -39.63 15.30 -4.43
C SER A 17 -41.04 15.68 -4.06
N ALA A 18 -41.23 16.96 -3.84
CA ALA A 18 -42.32 17.81 -4.26
C ALA A 18 -43.78 17.27 -4.33
N ALA A 19 -44.64 17.90 -3.60
CA ALA A 19 -46.00 18.17 -4.05
C ALA A 19 -46.41 19.57 -3.60
N GLY A 20 -46.61 20.45 -4.58
CA GLY A 20 -47.18 21.76 -4.43
C GLY A 20 -48.68 21.74 -4.32
N VAL A 21 -49.27 22.79 -3.76
CA VAL A 21 -50.67 23.17 -4.00
C VAL A 21 -50.78 24.67 -4.16
N LEU A 22 -51.37 25.07 -5.28
CA LEU A 22 -51.88 26.39 -5.62
C LEU A 22 -53.20 26.70 -4.89
N ALA A 23 -53.39 27.95 -4.46
CA ALA A 23 -54.64 28.71 -4.56
C ALA A 23 -54.38 30.10 -3.95
N ALA A 24 -54.42 31.15 -4.65
CA ALA A 24 -55.41 31.94 -5.30
C ALA A 24 -55.94 33.13 -4.45
N CYS A 25 -55.69 34.35 -5.00
CA CYS A 25 -56.49 35.56 -5.01
C CYS A 25 -56.76 36.38 -3.74
N GLY A 26 -56.43 37.67 -3.81
CA GLY A 26 -57.18 38.73 -3.15
C GLY A 26 -56.41 40.01 -2.82
N ALA A 27 -56.43 40.91 -3.72
CA ALA A 27 -56.42 42.41 -3.76
C ALA A 27 -56.04 43.28 -2.53
N SER A 28 -55.24 44.27 -2.85
CA SER A 28 -55.32 45.72 -2.54
C SER A 28 -54.53 46.28 -1.33
N SER A 29 -53.66 47.17 -1.72
CA SER A 29 -53.37 48.55 -1.31
C SER A 29 -52.26 48.83 -0.29
N SER A 30 -51.31 49.53 -0.85
CA SER A 30 -50.63 50.77 -0.37
C SER A 30 -49.53 50.69 0.70
N THR A 31 -48.41 51.16 0.23
CA THR A 31 -47.37 52.06 0.83
C THR A 31 -46.50 51.56 1.96
N ALA A 32 -45.27 51.44 1.67
CA ALA A 32 -44.14 52.23 2.15
C ALA A 32 -42.80 51.47 2.13
N SER A 33 -41.82 52.14 1.56
CA SER A 33 -40.40 51.74 1.45
C SER A 33 -39.78 51.17 2.70
N SER A 34 -39.07 50.06 2.55
CA SER A 34 -37.77 49.86 3.21
C SER A 34 -36.96 48.88 2.35
N VAL A 35 -35.85 49.42 1.84
CA VAL A 35 -34.82 48.67 1.10
C VAL A 35 -34.13 47.71 2.07
N ALA A 36 -34.47 46.44 2.04
CA ALA A 36 -33.65 45.39 2.62
C ALA A 36 -32.86 44.78 1.47
N ALA A 37 -31.56 45.10 1.43
CA ALA A 37 -30.63 44.44 0.57
C ALA A 37 -30.55 42.96 0.94
N SER A 38 -31.18 42.13 0.08
CA SER A 38 -30.96 40.70 0.06
C SER A 38 -29.59 40.45 -0.52
N SER A 39 -28.58 40.20 0.36
CA SER A 39 -27.33 39.62 -0.09
C SER A 39 -27.61 38.17 -0.40
N GLU A 40 -27.85 37.89 -1.67
CA GLU A 40 -27.61 36.55 -2.20
C GLU A 40 -26.14 36.25 -2.00
N ALA A 41 -25.81 35.38 -1.03
CA ALA A 41 -24.55 34.72 -0.99
C ALA A 41 -24.50 33.81 -2.22
N ALA A 42 -23.88 34.32 -3.27
CA ALA A 42 -23.42 33.47 -4.35
C ALA A 42 -22.43 32.48 -3.72
N ALA A 43 -22.83 31.23 -3.58
CA ALA A 43 -21.91 30.14 -3.40
C ALA A 43 -21.03 30.12 -4.66
N SER A 44 -19.84 30.70 -4.59
CA SER A 44 -18.82 30.50 -5.61
C SER A 44 -18.46 29.02 -5.55
N SER A 45 -18.92 28.22 -6.49
CA SER A 45 -18.28 26.94 -6.78
C SER A 45 -16.89 27.31 -7.30
N GLU A 46 -15.89 27.23 -6.44
CA GLU A 46 -14.51 27.28 -6.88
C GLU A 46 -14.34 26.13 -7.87
N ALA A 47 -13.92 26.44 -9.10
CA ALA A 47 -13.60 25.43 -10.08
C ALA A 47 -12.48 24.56 -9.52
N ALA A 48 -12.57 23.26 -9.68
CA ALA A 48 -11.50 22.35 -9.26
C ALA A 48 -10.15 22.81 -9.86
N PRO A 49 -9.04 22.67 -9.13
CA PRO A 49 -7.73 23.11 -9.62
C PRO A 49 -7.32 22.27 -10.84
N GLU A 50 -6.62 22.85 -11.80
CA GLU A 50 -6.06 22.11 -12.94
C GLU A 50 -4.90 21.18 -12.53
N SER A 51 -4.22 21.49 -11.43
CA SER A 51 -3.06 20.75 -10.93
C SER A 51 -2.88 20.94 -9.44
N VAL A 52 -2.24 19.97 -8.80
CA VAL A 52 -1.80 20.01 -7.41
C VAL A 52 -0.29 19.87 -7.32
N THR A 53 0.29 20.34 -6.21
CA THR A 53 1.70 20.10 -5.90
C THR A 53 1.78 19.15 -4.73
N ILE A 54 2.47 18.03 -4.94
CA ILE A 54 2.68 16.98 -3.94
C ILE A 54 4.17 16.89 -3.57
N LYS A 55 4.46 16.21 -2.48
CA LYS A 55 5.83 15.81 -2.12
C LYS A 55 6.08 14.37 -2.60
N ALA A 56 7.12 14.17 -3.40
CA ALA A 56 7.52 12.87 -3.91
C ALA A 56 9.04 12.82 -4.12
N PHE A 57 9.58 11.63 -4.33
CA PHE A 57 11.00 11.48 -4.65
C PHE A 57 11.27 11.82 -6.12
N ASN A 58 12.47 12.32 -6.40
CA ASN A 58 13.04 12.42 -7.75
C ASN A 58 13.93 11.20 -8.05
N GLY A 59 14.52 11.16 -9.25
CA GLY A 59 15.44 10.09 -9.67
C GLY A 59 16.69 9.93 -8.80
N ALA A 60 17.11 11.01 -8.11
CA ALA A 60 18.20 10.97 -7.15
C ALA A 60 17.77 10.54 -5.73
N LYS A 61 16.48 10.21 -5.55
CA LYS A 61 15.85 9.89 -4.27
C LYS A 61 15.87 11.05 -3.27
N GLU A 62 15.75 12.26 -3.77
CA GLU A 62 15.54 13.45 -2.96
C GLU A 62 14.04 13.76 -2.91
N PHE A 63 13.53 14.20 -1.76
CA PHE A 63 12.13 14.53 -1.55
C PHE A 63 11.86 15.96 -1.99
N VAL A 64 11.13 16.12 -3.08
CA VAL A 64 10.93 17.39 -3.78
C VAL A 64 9.46 17.70 -4.03
N ASP A 65 9.16 18.94 -4.39
CA ASP A 65 7.83 19.33 -4.88
C ASP A 65 7.66 18.89 -6.33
N VAL A 66 6.60 18.12 -6.59
CA VAL A 66 6.20 17.64 -7.91
C VAL A 66 4.82 18.18 -8.25
N LYS A 67 4.71 18.88 -9.38
CA LYS A 67 3.43 19.35 -9.89
C LYS A 67 2.80 18.30 -10.77
N VAL A 68 1.59 17.84 -10.43
CA VAL A 68 0.83 16.82 -11.16
C VAL A 68 -0.56 17.35 -11.54
N PRO A 69 -1.22 16.81 -12.58
CA PRO A 69 -2.59 17.16 -12.88
C PRO A 69 -3.52 16.79 -11.69
N PHE A 70 -4.55 17.58 -11.46
CA PHE A 70 -5.63 17.21 -10.54
C PHE A 70 -6.63 16.32 -11.27
N ASP A 71 -7.10 15.28 -10.61
CA ASP A 71 -8.08 14.33 -11.11
C ASP A 71 -7.71 13.69 -12.48
N PRO A 72 -6.46 13.15 -12.63
CA PRO A 72 -6.01 12.56 -13.88
C PRO A 72 -6.90 11.41 -14.32
N GLN A 73 -7.10 11.27 -15.65
CA GLN A 73 -8.00 10.29 -16.21
C GLN A 73 -7.28 9.09 -16.83
N ARG A 74 -5.96 9.20 -17.06
CA ARG A 74 -5.14 8.17 -17.69
C ARG A 74 -3.91 7.92 -16.84
N ILE A 75 -3.91 6.84 -16.09
CA ILE A 75 -2.89 6.53 -15.09
C ILE A 75 -2.05 5.35 -15.56
N ALA A 76 -0.73 5.54 -15.67
CA ALA A 76 0.23 4.46 -15.88
C ALA A 76 0.91 4.11 -14.54
N ILE A 77 0.96 2.81 -14.18
CA ILE A 77 1.44 2.38 -12.86
C ILE A 77 2.50 1.29 -13.00
N LEU A 78 3.67 1.56 -12.46
CA LEU A 78 4.82 0.66 -12.41
C LEU A 78 5.26 0.38 -10.96
N GLU A 79 4.33 0.60 -9.99
CA GLU A 79 4.54 0.38 -8.57
C GLU A 79 3.24 -0.17 -7.94
N LEU A 80 3.34 -1.30 -7.22
CA LEU A 80 2.17 -2.07 -6.83
C LEU A 80 1.47 -1.51 -5.58
N ALA A 81 2.19 -0.88 -4.65
CA ALA A 81 1.57 -0.24 -3.51
C ALA A 81 0.74 0.99 -3.92
N SER A 82 1.20 1.75 -4.93
CA SER A 82 0.41 2.85 -5.50
C SER A 82 -0.84 2.35 -6.24
N LEU A 83 -0.75 1.21 -6.94
CA LEU A 83 -1.91 0.59 -7.59
C LEU A 83 -2.95 0.14 -6.56
N ASP A 84 -2.49 -0.51 -5.49
CA ASP A 84 -3.30 -0.92 -4.34
C ASP A 84 -4.06 0.28 -3.73
N ILE A 85 -3.34 1.36 -3.44
CA ILE A 85 -3.95 2.58 -2.88
C ILE A 85 -5.00 3.18 -3.84
N LEU A 86 -4.71 3.23 -5.15
CA LEU A 86 -5.66 3.74 -6.15
C LEU A 86 -6.91 2.85 -6.28
N ASP A 87 -6.75 1.52 -6.14
CA ASP A 87 -7.87 0.58 -6.12
C ASP A 87 -8.75 0.80 -4.90
N GLU A 88 -8.17 0.90 -3.71
CA GLU A 88 -8.88 1.15 -2.45
C GLU A 88 -9.56 2.54 -2.40
N LEU A 89 -8.98 3.55 -3.06
CA LEU A 89 -9.60 4.86 -3.24
C LEU A 89 -10.73 4.87 -4.28
N GLY A 90 -10.93 3.77 -5.03
CA GLY A 90 -11.98 3.62 -6.02
C GLY A 90 -11.73 4.36 -7.33
N VAL A 91 -10.47 4.68 -7.66
CA VAL A 91 -10.07 5.34 -8.92
C VAL A 91 -9.30 4.41 -9.88
N GLY A 92 -9.31 3.12 -9.61
CA GLY A 92 -8.65 2.10 -10.42
C GLY A 92 -9.17 1.97 -11.85
N ASP A 93 -10.38 2.43 -12.15
CA ASP A 93 -10.97 2.45 -13.49
C ASP A 93 -10.24 3.40 -14.46
N ARG A 94 -9.38 4.29 -13.95
CA ARG A 94 -8.56 5.22 -14.72
C ARG A 94 -7.20 4.65 -15.11
N VAL A 95 -6.86 3.45 -14.65
CA VAL A 95 -5.60 2.77 -14.99
C VAL A 95 -5.64 2.32 -16.44
N VAL A 96 -4.72 2.86 -17.25
CA VAL A 96 -4.58 2.53 -18.67
C VAL A 96 -3.43 1.57 -18.95
N GLY A 97 -2.53 1.42 -17.99
CA GLY A 97 -1.43 0.47 -18.07
C GLY A 97 -0.81 0.20 -16.69
N THR A 98 -0.36 -1.03 -16.48
CA THR A 98 0.28 -1.44 -15.22
C THR A 98 1.42 -2.44 -15.43
N ALA A 99 2.31 -2.52 -14.43
CA ALA A 99 3.30 -3.58 -14.36
C ALA A 99 2.63 -4.94 -14.11
N SER A 100 3.26 -6.01 -14.59
CA SER A 100 2.85 -7.37 -14.27
C SER A 100 2.98 -7.65 -12.76
N THR A 101 2.03 -8.40 -12.20
CA THR A 101 2.02 -8.79 -10.79
C THR A 101 1.41 -10.17 -10.58
N SER A 102 1.83 -10.85 -9.50
CA SER A 102 1.25 -12.10 -9.01
C SER A 102 0.30 -11.90 -7.80
N LEU A 103 0.00 -10.64 -7.44
CA LEU A 103 -0.91 -10.33 -6.34
C LEU A 103 -2.35 -10.66 -6.75
N ASP A 104 -3.01 -11.54 -6.01
CA ASP A 104 -4.35 -12.04 -6.36
C ASP A 104 -5.40 -10.92 -6.42
N TYR A 105 -5.34 -9.97 -5.49
CA TYR A 105 -6.30 -8.87 -5.42
C TYR A 105 -6.13 -7.83 -6.55
N LEU A 106 -4.97 -7.80 -7.22
CA LEU A 106 -4.70 -6.93 -8.38
C LEU A 106 -4.80 -7.64 -9.74
N GLN A 107 -5.17 -8.93 -9.76
CA GLN A 107 -5.24 -9.70 -11.01
C GLN A 107 -6.24 -9.11 -12.03
N SER A 108 -7.26 -8.42 -11.59
CA SER A 108 -8.21 -7.74 -12.47
C SER A 108 -7.55 -6.70 -13.39
N TYR A 109 -6.43 -6.11 -12.98
CA TYR A 109 -5.69 -5.12 -13.76
C TYR A 109 -4.81 -5.77 -14.85
N VAL A 110 -4.18 -6.91 -14.54
CA VAL A 110 -3.26 -7.58 -15.48
C VAL A 110 -3.97 -8.54 -16.45
N THR A 111 -5.19 -8.96 -16.12
CA THR A 111 -6.01 -9.82 -17.00
C THR A 111 -7.02 -9.05 -17.85
N ASN A 112 -7.09 -7.73 -17.70
CA ASN A 112 -7.97 -6.87 -18.49
C ASN A 112 -7.27 -6.43 -19.78
N ASP A 113 -7.75 -6.89 -20.90
CA ASP A 113 -7.21 -6.56 -22.24
C ASP A 113 -7.21 -5.06 -22.56
N SER A 114 -7.98 -4.24 -21.82
CA SER A 114 -8.01 -2.79 -21.98
C SER A 114 -6.89 -2.06 -21.24
N ILE A 115 -6.16 -2.74 -20.37
CA ILE A 115 -5.05 -2.21 -19.58
C ILE A 115 -3.74 -2.76 -20.17
N ALA A 116 -2.87 -1.86 -20.61
CA ALA A 116 -1.60 -2.26 -21.24
C ALA A 116 -0.63 -2.85 -20.21
N ASN A 117 0.12 -3.86 -20.62
CA ASN A 117 1.25 -4.34 -19.85
C ASN A 117 2.45 -3.40 -20.05
N LEU A 118 2.91 -2.75 -18.99
CA LEU A 118 4.02 -1.78 -19.02
C LEU A 118 5.37 -2.41 -18.64
N GLY A 119 5.48 -3.74 -18.65
CA GLY A 119 6.67 -4.47 -18.20
C GLY A 119 6.50 -4.95 -16.75
N ASN A 120 7.47 -4.65 -15.90
CA ASN A 120 7.47 -5.06 -14.50
C ASN A 120 8.03 -3.96 -13.58
N ILE A 121 7.95 -4.16 -12.27
CA ILE A 121 8.39 -3.17 -11.27
C ILE A 121 9.90 -2.87 -11.27
N LYS A 122 10.71 -3.55 -12.08
CA LYS A 122 12.17 -3.35 -12.22
C LYS A 122 12.56 -2.80 -13.58
N GLU A 123 11.74 -3.05 -14.58
CA GLU A 123 12.01 -2.68 -15.97
C GLU A 123 10.71 -2.23 -16.64
N ALA A 124 10.66 -0.96 -17.04
CA ALA A 124 9.53 -0.38 -17.74
C ALA A 124 9.68 -0.60 -19.26
N ASP A 125 8.60 -1.00 -19.91
CA ASP A 125 8.46 -0.93 -21.35
C ASP A 125 8.09 0.52 -21.73
N MET A 126 9.10 1.30 -22.10
CA MET A 126 8.95 2.74 -22.41
C MET A 126 8.04 2.99 -23.60
N GLU A 127 8.02 2.08 -24.58
CA GLU A 127 7.15 2.18 -25.76
C GLU A 127 5.69 1.96 -25.36
N ALA A 128 5.42 0.96 -24.51
CA ALA A 128 4.10 0.70 -23.99
C ALA A 128 3.61 1.84 -23.09
N VAL A 129 4.47 2.40 -22.21
CA VAL A 129 4.12 3.57 -21.39
C VAL A 129 3.75 4.77 -22.27
N MET A 130 4.56 5.07 -23.30
CA MET A 130 4.26 6.18 -24.22
C MET A 130 2.99 5.94 -25.02
N ALA A 131 2.73 4.71 -25.46
CA ALA A 131 1.53 4.35 -26.23
C ALA A 131 0.23 4.48 -25.40
N CYS A 132 0.32 4.43 -24.09
CA CYS A 132 -0.81 4.65 -23.20
C CYS A 132 -1.24 6.11 -23.12
N GLU A 133 -0.41 7.07 -23.58
CA GLU A 133 -0.66 8.51 -23.45
C GLU A 133 -1.14 8.88 -22.02
N PRO A 134 -0.35 8.59 -20.97
CA PRO A 134 -0.80 8.80 -19.60
C PRO A 134 -0.75 10.28 -19.21
N ASP A 135 -1.67 10.69 -18.31
CA ASP A 135 -1.65 12.00 -17.67
C ASP A 135 -0.66 12.06 -16.51
N ILE A 136 -0.39 10.87 -15.91
CA ILE A 136 0.46 10.71 -14.73
C ILE A 136 1.05 9.28 -14.71
N ILE A 137 2.27 9.17 -14.17
CA ILE A 137 2.97 7.88 -14.05
C ILE A 137 3.38 7.66 -12.60
N PHE A 138 3.06 6.49 -12.02
CA PHE A 138 3.50 6.08 -10.69
C PHE A 138 4.64 5.06 -10.79
N ILE A 139 5.72 5.31 -10.03
CA ILE A 139 6.87 4.39 -9.96
C ILE A 139 7.30 4.16 -8.51
N GLY A 140 8.04 3.07 -8.29
CA GLY A 140 8.74 2.79 -7.03
C GLY A 140 10.26 2.89 -7.16
N GLY A 141 10.95 2.66 -6.04
CA GLY A 141 12.41 2.83 -5.93
C GLY A 141 13.25 1.99 -6.89
N ARG A 142 12.72 0.88 -7.41
CA ARG A 142 13.41 0.02 -8.39
C ARG A 142 13.59 0.67 -9.75
N LEU A 143 12.69 1.61 -10.09
CA LEU A 143 12.70 2.36 -11.35
C LEU A 143 13.27 3.78 -11.22
N SER A 144 13.90 4.13 -10.09
CA SER A 144 14.50 5.45 -9.88
C SER A 144 15.45 5.90 -11.00
N LYS A 145 16.16 4.96 -11.63
CA LYS A 145 17.05 5.25 -12.76
C LYS A 145 16.32 5.61 -14.07
N SER A 146 15.06 5.23 -14.19
CA SER A 146 14.20 5.55 -15.35
C SER A 146 13.38 6.80 -15.15
N TYR A 147 13.49 7.44 -13.97
CA TYR A 147 12.68 8.60 -13.58
C TYR A 147 12.70 9.72 -14.61
N ASP A 148 13.89 10.17 -15.02
CA ASP A 148 14.05 11.30 -15.95
C ASP A 148 13.45 10.99 -17.33
N ALA A 149 13.65 9.76 -17.82
CA ALA A 149 13.09 9.33 -19.10
C ALA A 149 11.55 9.22 -19.04
N LEU A 150 10.99 8.78 -17.93
CA LEU A 150 9.54 8.73 -17.72
C LEU A 150 8.94 10.13 -17.60
N CYS A 151 9.66 11.09 -17.00
CA CYS A 151 9.25 12.50 -16.94
C CYS A 151 9.13 13.17 -18.32
N GLU A 152 9.80 12.64 -19.36
CA GLU A 152 9.64 13.11 -20.75
C GLU A 152 8.28 12.71 -21.35
N ILE A 153 7.59 11.71 -20.74
CA ILE A 153 6.29 11.22 -21.19
C ILE A 153 5.17 11.93 -20.44
N ALA A 154 5.19 11.90 -19.09
CA ALA A 154 4.19 12.52 -18.22
C ALA A 154 4.79 12.81 -16.83
N PRO A 155 4.14 13.64 -15.98
CA PRO A 155 4.54 13.83 -14.59
C PRO A 155 4.67 12.49 -13.84
N VAL A 156 5.77 12.33 -13.10
CA VAL A 156 6.08 11.08 -12.40
C VAL A 156 5.92 11.27 -10.89
N VAL A 157 5.16 10.39 -10.27
CA VAL A 157 5.00 10.26 -8.82
C VAL A 157 5.82 9.06 -8.35
N PHE A 158 6.86 9.34 -7.58
CA PHE A 158 7.70 8.32 -6.99
C PHE A 158 7.53 8.36 -5.46
N LEU A 159 6.79 7.40 -4.93
CA LEU A 159 6.58 7.19 -3.50
C LEU A 159 7.32 5.95 -3.02
N ALA A 160 7.64 5.91 -1.74
CA ALA A 160 8.28 4.78 -1.07
C ALA A 160 7.93 4.79 0.42
N THR A 161 8.14 3.67 1.09
CA THR A 161 8.09 3.61 2.55
C THR A 161 9.35 4.25 3.15
N ASP A 162 9.19 4.93 4.27
CA ASP A 162 10.25 5.54 5.04
C ASP A 162 10.60 4.65 6.24
N ALA A 163 11.83 4.14 6.26
CA ALA A 163 12.29 3.25 7.33
C ALA A 163 12.27 3.92 8.72
N GLU A 164 12.39 5.24 8.81
CA GLU A 164 12.32 5.95 10.10
C GLU A 164 10.89 6.02 10.63
N LYS A 165 9.90 6.21 9.74
CA LYS A 165 8.47 6.28 10.09
C LYS A 165 7.85 4.90 10.29
N GLY A 166 8.31 3.92 9.53
CA GLY A 166 7.76 2.58 9.48
C GLY A 166 6.69 2.41 8.38
N VAL A 167 6.21 1.18 8.26
CA VAL A 167 5.32 0.78 7.15
C VAL A 167 3.94 1.43 7.27
N VAL A 168 3.36 1.42 8.46
CA VAL A 168 1.97 1.88 8.69
C VAL A 168 1.83 3.38 8.42
N GLU A 169 2.72 4.19 9.01
CA GLU A 169 2.68 5.64 8.82
C GLU A 169 3.06 6.02 7.39
N SER A 170 4.04 5.32 6.78
CA SER A 170 4.39 5.53 5.37
C SER A 170 3.22 5.21 4.44
N THR A 171 2.46 4.14 4.70
CA THR A 171 1.26 3.79 3.94
C THR A 171 0.21 4.90 4.05
N ARG A 172 -0.04 5.41 5.27
CA ARG A 172 -0.96 6.52 5.50
C ARG A 172 -0.56 7.79 4.75
N GLU A 173 0.70 8.20 4.86
CA GLU A 173 1.21 9.40 4.19
C GLU A 173 1.18 9.27 2.65
N ASN A 174 1.56 8.10 2.11
CA ASN A 174 1.51 7.84 0.68
C ASN A 174 0.05 7.81 0.18
N ALA A 175 -0.86 7.21 0.94
CA ALA A 175 -2.29 7.22 0.62
C ALA A 175 -2.87 8.64 0.64
N MET A 176 -2.54 9.47 1.64
CA MET A 176 -2.93 10.88 1.70
C MET A 176 -2.37 11.66 0.51
N THR A 177 -1.12 11.41 0.13
CA THR A 177 -0.48 12.06 -1.03
C THR A 177 -1.21 11.68 -2.33
N ILE A 178 -1.50 10.39 -2.54
CA ILE A 178 -2.25 9.94 -3.71
C ILE A 178 -3.68 10.49 -3.68
N ALA A 179 -4.36 10.41 -2.54
CA ALA A 179 -5.74 10.92 -2.38
C ALA A 179 -5.86 12.42 -2.69
N SER A 180 -4.85 13.23 -2.33
CA SER A 180 -4.83 14.66 -2.61
C SER A 180 -4.82 14.99 -4.12
N ILE A 181 -4.34 14.08 -4.96
CA ILE A 181 -4.37 14.21 -6.43
C ILE A 181 -5.81 14.15 -6.95
N PHE A 182 -6.71 13.48 -6.21
CA PHE A 182 -8.10 13.22 -6.61
C PHE A 182 -9.13 13.94 -5.71
N GLY A 183 -8.70 14.66 -4.67
CA GLY A 183 -9.60 15.27 -3.69
C GLY A 183 -10.34 14.24 -2.83
N LEU A 184 -9.67 13.13 -2.48
CA LEU A 184 -10.24 11.97 -1.77
C LEU A 184 -9.60 11.77 -0.37
N GLU A 185 -8.95 12.79 0.19
CA GLU A 185 -8.21 12.69 1.45
C GLU A 185 -9.09 12.18 2.60
N ASP A 186 -10.35 12.56 2.65
CA ASP A 186 -11.31 12.13 3.68
C ASP A 186 -11.56 10.60 3.68
N HIS A 187 -11.26 9.91 2.56
CA HIS A 187 -11.42 8.46 2.46
C HIS A 187 -10.30 7.70 3.15
N VAL A 188 -9.09 8.27 3.19
CA VAL A 188 -7.90 7.58 3.73
C VAL A 188 -8.07 7.21 5.20
N GLU A 189 -8.58 8.12 6.02
CA GLU A 189 -8.79 7.86 7.45
C GLU A 189 -9.79 6.72 7.68
N ALA A 190 -10.81 6.60 6.83
CA ALA A 190 -11.77 5.51 6.92
C ALA A 190 -11.17 4.15 6.50
N LEU A 191 -10.30 4.15 5.47
CA LEU A 191 -9.62 2.95 5.00
C LEU A 191 -8.59 2.44 6.01
N MET A 192 -7.97 3.35 6.77
CA MET A 192 -6.92 3.02 7.75
C MET A 192 -7.45 2.81 9.19
N ALA A 193 -8.77 2.99 9.42
CA ALA A 193 -9.34 3.13 10.77
C ALA A 193 -9.18 1.90 11.68
N ASP A 194 -9.11 0.69 11.15
CA ASP A 194 -9.01 -0.53 11.95
C ASP A 194 -7.56 -0.99 12.19
N PHE A 195 -6.59 -0.48 11.44
CA PHE A 195 -5.21 -0.94 11.53
C PHE A 195 -4.58 -0.69 12.90
N ASP A 196 -4.85 0.46 13.51
CA ASP A 196 -4.30 0.78 14.83
C ASP A 196 -4.75 -0.25 15.89
N SER A 197 -6.02 -0.65 15.86
CA SER A 197 -6.57 -1.63 16.81
C SER A 197 -6.00 -3.04 16.58
N ARG A 198 -5.78 -3.43 15.31
CA ARG A 198 -5.17 -4.71 14.94
C ARG A 198 -3.71 -4.77 15.39
N ILE A 199 -2.97 -3.67 15.15
CA ILE A 199 -1.59 -3.52 15.58
C ILE A 199 -1.48 -3.56 17.10
N ASP A 200 -2.38 -2.89 17.85
CA ASP A 200 -2.38 -2.91 19.31
C ASP A 200 -2.62 -4.30 19.88
N ALA A 201 -3.47 -5.13 19.25
CA ALA A 201 -3.66 -6.52 19.65
C ALA A 201 -2.37 -7.35 19.43
N LEU A 202 -1.70 -7.17 18.29
CA LEU A 202 -0.43 -7.83 17.99
C LEU A 202 0.70 -7.35 18.92
N LYS A 203 0.75 -6.05 19.25
CA LYS A 203 1.69 -5.48 20.26
C LYS A 203 1.53 -6.12 21.62
N ALA A 204 0.29 -6.25 22.09
CA ALA A 204 0.02 -6.88 23.37
C ALA A 204 0.49 -8.34 23.41
N PHE A 205 0.40 -9.04 22.28
CA PHE A 205 0.95 -10.38 22.13
C PHE A 205 2.47 -10.40 22.11
N ALA A 206 3.10 -9.48 21.38
CA ALA A 206 4.56 -9.44 21.16
C ALA A 206 5.36 -8.99 22.41
N GLU A 207 4.71 -8.37 23.39
CA GLU A 207 5.36 -7.80 24.56
C GLU A 207 6.31 -8.79 25.26
N GLY A 208 7.59 -8.41 25.35
CA GLY A 208 8.64 -9.20 25.99
C GLY A 208 9.10 -10.45 25.22
N LYS A 209 8.69 -10.61 23.97
CA LYS A 209 9.09 -11.74 23.14
C LYS A 209 10.19 -11.36 22.16
N THR A 210 11.17 -12.24 22.03
CA THR A 210 12.28 -12.13 21.08
C THR A 210 11.92 -12.79 19.76
N ALA A 211 12.44 -12.24 18.65
CA ALA A 211 12.29 -12.83 17.34
C ALA A 211 13.57 -12.77 16.50
N ILE A 212 13.68 -13.67 15.54
CA ILE A 212 14.51 -13.50 14.36
C ILE A 212 13.57 -13.36 13.17
N VAL A 213 13.69 -12.24 12.46
CA VAL A 213 12.96 -11.98 11.23
C VAL A 213 13.88 -12.22 10.05
N GLY A 214 13.46 -12.96 9.05
CA GLY A 214 14.32 -13.25 7.92
C GLY A 214 13.57 -13.62 6.64
N MET A 215 14.37 -13.79 5.60
CA MET A 215 13.91 -14.09 4.25
C MET A 215 14.69 -15.31 3.73
N THR A 216 13.97 -16.31 3.21
CA THR A 216 14.62 -17.38 2.49
C THR A 216 14.82 -17.01 1.02
N THR A 217 15.97 -17.33 0.47
CA THR A 217 16.29 -17.13 -0.93
C THR A 217 17.44 -18.05 -1.36
N SER A 218 17.29 -18.70 -2.49
CA SER A 218 18.33 -19.56 -3.08
C SER A 218 18.91 -20.60 -2.11
N GLY A 219 18.06 -21.16 -1.22
CA GLY A 219 18.45 -22.16 -0.23
C GLY A 219 19.11 -21.62 1.05
N SER A 220 19.25 -20.29 1.19
CA SER A 220 19.80 -19.61 2.36
C SER A 220 18.70 -18.92 3.16
N PHE A 221 18.99 -18.64 4.44
CA PHE A 221 18.17 -17.78 5.30
C PHE A 221 18.92 -16.50 5.62
N ASN A 222 18.36 -15.36 5.23
CA ASN A 222 18.93 -14.05 5.43
C ASN A 222 18.17 -13.31 6.52
N VAL A 223 18.84 -12.87 7.56
CA VAL A 223 18.22 -12.05 8.62
C VAL A 223 17.91 -10.66 8.12
N LEU A 224 16.75 -10.14 8.51
CA LEU A 224 16.25 -8.81 8.20
C LEU A 224 16.23 -7.94 9.45
N GLY A 225 16.56 -6.66 9.29
CA GLY A 225 16.45 -5.63 10.33
C GLY A 225 15.07 -5.01 10.43
N ASN A 226 15.00 -3.93 11.21
CA ASN A 226 13.79 -3.13 11.38
C ASN A 226 13.78 -1.87 10.46
N ASP A 227 14.58 -1.88 9.40
CA ASP A 227 14.82 -0.76 8.50
C ASP A 227 14.40 -1.04 7.03
N GLY A 228 13.76 -2.18 6.79
CA GLY A 228 13.35 -2.60 5.46
C GLY A 228 12.17 -3.55 5.48
N ARG A 229 12.21 -4.57 4.63
CA ARG A 229 11.14 -5.57 4.53
C ARG A 229 10.86 -6.26 5.85
N CYS A 230 9.59 -6.54 6.07
CA CYS A 230 9.10 -7.17 7.30
C CYS A 230 9.38 -6.34 8.57
N SER A 231 9.81 -5.10 8.44
CA SER A 231 10.14 -4.23 9.58
C SER A 231 8.95 -4.01 10.53
N ILE A 232 7.74 -4.09 10.03
CA ILE A 232 6.50 -4.00 10.83
C ILE A 232 6.50 -4.96 12.03
N ILE A 233 7.14 -6.14 11.91
CA ILE A 233 7.19 -7.16 12.97
C ILE A 233 7.97 -6.65 14.18
N GLY A 234 9.13 -6.02 13.95
CA GLY A 234 9.93 -5.48 15.04
C GLY A 234 9.57 -4.04 15.39
N LYS A 235 9.29 -3.21 14.40
CA LYS A 235 9.13 -1.77 14.59
C LYS A 235 7.76 -1.38 15.12
N GLU A 236 6.69 -1.80 14.44
CA GLU A 236 5.33 -1.43 14.79
C GLU A 236 4.71 -2.41 15.79
N ILE A 237 4.91 -3.70 15.61
CA ILE A 237 4.34 -4.75 16.48
C ILE A 237 5.18 -4.97 17.73
N GLY A 238 6.51 -4.76 17.64
CA GLY A 238 7.36 -4.68 18.82
C GLY A 238 7.95 -5.99 19.29
N PHE A 239 8.06 -7.03 18.45
CA PHE A 239 8.97 -8.13 18.75
C PHE A 239 10.40 -7.61 18.86
N GLU A 240 11.14 -8.04 19.89
CA GLU A 240 12.58 -7.75 19.97
C GLU A 240 13.33 -8.56 18.91
N ASN A 241 13.66 -7.90 17.78
CA ASN A 241 14.40 -8.56 16.71
C ASN A 241 15.88 -8.72 17.10
N ILE A 242 16.23 -9.90 17.63
CA ILE A 242 17.60 -10.25 18.06
C ILE A 242 18.46 -10.83 16.93
N GLY A 243 17.94 -10.91 15.72
CA GLY A 243 18.62 -11.41 14.51
C GLY A 243 19.64 -10.44 13.94
N VAL A 244 19.62 -9.16 14.36
CA VAL A 244 20.47 -8.12 13.81
C VAL A 244 21.25 -7.41 14.91
N ASP A 245 22.53 -7.13 14.63
CA ASP A 245 23.31 -6.19 15.42
C ASP A 245 23.12 -4.78 14.85
N ALA A 246 23.22 -3.75 15.69
CA ALA A 246 22.95 -2.35 15.35
C ALA A 246 23.77 -1.76 14.17
N ASN A 247 24.72 -2.51 13.63
CA ASN A 247 25.61 -2.07 12.54
C ASN A 247 25.44 -2.86 11.23
N ILE A 248 24.38 -3.65 11.09
CA ILE A 248 24.12 -4.45 9.89
C ILE A 248 23.09 -3.74 9.02
N ASP A 249 23.47 -3.40 7.79
CA ASP A 249 22.51 -2.94 6.75
C ASP A 249 21.75 -4.14 6.21
N THR A 250 20.48 -4.25 6.57
CA THR A 250 19.61 -5.36 6.18
C THR A 250 18.46 -4.91 5.25
N SER A 251 18.51 -3.69 4.74
CA SER A 251 17.38 -2.99 4.13
C SER A 251 16.72 -3.70 2.93
N THR A 252 17.48 -4.41 2.09
CA THR A 252 16.93 -4.95 0.84
C THR A 252 16.76 -6.47 0.83
N HIS A 253 17.82 -7.21 1.13
CA HIS A 253 17.86 -8.68 1.03
C HIS A 253 18.34 -9.35 2.31
N GLY A 254 18.62 -8.57 3.35
CA GLY A 254 19.18 -9.06 4.58
C GLY A 254 20.63 -9.56 4.44
N ASN A 255 21.12 -10.12 5.52
CA ASN A 255 22.45 -10.75 5.58
C ASN A 255 22.30 -12.24 5.83
N GLU A 256 22.99 -13.06 5.03
CA GLU A 256 22.98 -14.50 5.21
C GLU A 256 23.41 -14.86 6.63
N ALA A 257 22.59 -15.64 7.32
CA ALA A 257 22.87 -16.14 8.65
C ALA A 257 23.04 -17.66 8.63
N SER A 258 24.03 -18.15 9.38
CA SER A 258 24.14 -19.59 9.57
C SER A 258 23.05 -20.11 10.52
N PHE A 259 22.70 -21.38 10.41
CA PHE A 259 21.72 -21.97 11.32
C PHE A 259 22.27 -22.09 12.75
N GLU A 260 23.60 -22.18 12.93
CA GLU A 260 24.25 -22.10 14.24
C GLU A 260 23.98 -20.74 14.91
N PHE A 261 23.97 -19.64 14.14
CA PHE A 261 23.62 -18.31 14.67
C PHE A 261 22.19 -18.32 15.23
N ILE A 262 21.22 -18.93 14.53
CA ILE A 262 19.84 -19.04 15.01
C ILE A 262 19.79 -19.84 16.32
N VAL A 263 20.55 -20.94 16.40
CA VAL A 263 20.64 -21.78 17.62
C VAL A 263 21.24 -21.01 18.79
N ASP A 264 22.33 -20.27 18.55
CA ASP A 264 23.00 -19.48 19.59
C ASP A 264 22.11 -18.35 20.14
N LYS A 265 21.33 -17.71 19.27
CA LYS A 265 20.35 -16.67 19.65
C LYS A 265 19.13 -17.24 20.35
N ASN A 266 18.69 -18.43 19.95
CA ASN A 266 17.53 -19.16 20.46
C ASN A 266 16.29 -18.26 20.71
N PRO A 267 15.73 -17.64 19.66
CA PRO A 267 14.60 -16.71 19.77
C PRO A 267 13.31 -17.42 20.22
N ASP A 268 12.34 -16.64 20.75
CA ASP A 268 11.00 -17.15 21.02
C ASP A 268 10.23 -17.42 19.72
N TYR A 269 10.46 -16.60 18.68
CA TYR A 269 9.81 -16.69 17.37
C TYR A 269 10.82 -16.58 16.23
N ILE A 270 10.52 -17.26 15.12
CA ILE A 270 11.20 -17.09 13.84
C ILE A 270 10.15 -16.73 12.79
N PHE A 271 10.29 -15.57 12.16
CA PHE A 271 9.44 -15.15 11.04
C PHE A 271 10.21 -15.32 9.74
N ALA A 272 9.61 -16.04 8.78
CA ALA A 272 10.23 -16.35 7.50
C ALA A 272 9.36 -15.91 6.33
N MET A 273 9.86 -14.97 5.53
CA MET A 273 9.30 -14.61 4.25
C MET A 273 10.01 -15.40 3.15
N ASP A 274 9.26 -16.13 2.34
CA ASP A 274 9.79 -16.91 1.22
C ASP A 274 9.88 -16.06 -0.05
N ARG A 275 11.08 -15.54 -0.34
CA ARG A 275 11.28 -14.70 -1.53
C ARG A 275 11.12 -15.48 -2.82
N ASP A 276 11.59 -16.71 -2.87
CA ASP A 276 11.57 -17.49 -4.09
C ASP A 276 10.14 -17.89 -4.46
N ALA A 277 9.30 -18.17 -3.45
CA ALA A 277 7.85 -18.30 -3.63
C ALA A 277 7.20 -16.97 -4.04
N ALA A 278 7.61 -15.85 -3.43
CA ALA A 278 7.08 -14.51 -3.74
C ALA A 278 7.23 -14.11 -5.21
N ILE A 279 8.32 -14.54 -5.86
CA ILE A 279 8.61 -14.19 -7.26
C ILE A 279 8.41 -15.37 -8.23
N GLY A 280 7.88 -16.50 -7.74
CA GLY A 280 7.59 -17.67 -8.57
C GLY A 280 8.83 -18.34 -9.16
N THR A 281 9.90 -18.51 -8.36
CA THR A 281 11.13 -19.17 -8.80
C THR A 281 10.90 -20.67 -8.95
N ASP A 282 10.96 -21.18 -10.18
CA ASP A 282 10.75 -22.61 -10.47
C ASP A 282 11.81 -23.48 -9.79
N GLY A 283 11.36 -24.53 -9.09
CA GLY A 283 12.24 -25.52 -8.46
C GLY A 283 13.00 -25.03 -7.24
N ALA A 284 12.65 -23.86 -6.69
CA ALA A 284 13.22 -23.35 -5.46
C ALA A 284 12.78 -24.22 -4.25
N GLN A 285 13.66 -24.28 -3.22
CA GLN A 285 13.28 -24.88 -1.95
C GLN A 285 12.36 -23.91 -1.20
N MET A 286 11.29 -24.46 -0.62
CA MET A 286 10.37 -23.68 0.20
C MET A 286 11.05 -23.28 1.53
N ALA A 287 10.63 -22.15 2.10
CA ALA A 287 11.14 -21.67 3.38
C ALA A 287 11.11 -22.73 4.48
N GLN A 288 10.06 -23.54 4.52
CA GLN A 288 9.93 -24.65 5.46
C GLN A 288 11.02 -25.70 5.27
N GLU A 289 11.35 -26.09 4.04
CA GLU A 289 12.40 -27.08 3.76
C GLU A 289 13.79 -26.58 4.14
N ILE A 290 14.02 -25.25 4.03
CA ILE A 290 15.29 -24.61 4.40
C ILE A 290 15.43 -24.55 5.92
N LEU A 291 14.38 -24.14 6.64
CA LEU A 291 14.43 -23.89 8.08
C LEU A 291 14.23 -25.16 8.93
N GLU A 292 13.52 -26.18 8.44
CA GLU A 292 13.31 -27.41 9.21
C GLU A 292 14.51 -28.38 9.16
N ASN A 293 15.71 -27.86 9.35
CA ASN A 293 16.94 -28.66 9.51
C ASN A 293 17.20 -29.02 10.98
N GLU A 294 18.12 -29.94 11.23
CA GLU A 294 18.39 -30.48 12.58
C GLU A 294 18.88 -29.40 13.58
N LEU A 295 19.54 -28.34 13.10
CA LEU A 295 20.00 -27.25 13.97
C LEU A 295 18.79 -26.42 14.43
N VAL A 296 17.96 -25.93 13.50
CA VAL A 296 16.79 -25.12 13.83
C VAL A 296 15.76 -25.90 14.65
N LYS A 297 15.61 -27.23 14.39
CA LYS A 297 14.78 -28.13 15.23
C LYS A 297 15.22 -28.20 16.68
N SER A 298 16.47 -27.85 17.00
CA SER A 298 16.95 -27.81 18.37
C SER A 298 16.51 -26.55 19.13
N THR A 299 16.05 -25.50 18.46
CA THR A 299 15.62 -24.22 19.06
C THR A 299 14.28 -24.33 19.80
N ASP A 300 14.07 -23.41 20.72
CA ASP A 300 12.79 -23.31 21.44
C ASP A 300 11.67 -22.85 20.52
N ALA A 301 11.95 -21.96 19.55
CA ALA A 301 10.98 -21.54 18.54
C ALA A 301 10.40 -22.74 17.77
N TYR A 302 11.24 -23.66 17.28
CA TYR A 302 10.76 -24.87 16.60
C TYR A 302 9.96 -25.78 17.52
N LYS A 303 10.50 -26.09 18.72
CA LYS A 303 9.85 -27.02 19.67
C LYS A 303 8.49 -26.55 20.14
N ASN A 304 8.27 -25.23 20.18
CA ASN A 304 7.02 -24.63 20.58
C ASN A 304 6.06 -24.37 19.40
N GLY A 305 6.48 -24.63 18.15
CA GLY A 305 5.68 -24.34 16.95
C GLY A 305 5.64 -22.85 16.59
N HIS A 306 6.65 -22.10 16.96
CA HIS A 306 6.73 -20.64 16.78
C HIS A 306 7.59 -20.23 15.56
N ILE A 307 7.68 -21.11 14.55
CA ILE A 307 8.20 -20.69 13.24
C ILE A 307 7.01 -20.26 12.40
N VAL A 308 6.94 -18.97 12.11
CA VAL A 308 5.88 -18.34 11.34
C VAL A 308 6.36 -18.18 9.89
N TYR A 309 5.79 -18.96 8.98
CA TYR A 309 5.95 -18.78 7.55
C TYR A 309 4.88 -17.82 7.07
N LEU A 310 5.29 -16.65 6.56
CA LEU A 310 4.34 -15.61 6.11
C LEU A 310 3.54 -16.13 4.91
N ALA A 311 2.21 -16.15 5.02
CA ALA A 311 1.34 -16.91 4.11
C ALA A 311 1.25 -16.28 2.71
N HIS A 312 1.39 -14.95 2.60
CA HIS A 312 1.32 -14.22 1.33
C HIS A 312 2.68 -13.57 0.98
N PRO A 313 3.74 -14.37 0.71
CA PRO A 313 5.10 -13.83 0.55
C PRO A 313 5.22 -12.82 -0.60
N ASN A 314 4.41 -12.93 -1.66
CA ASN A 314 4.34 -11.95 -2.74
C ASN A 314 3.86 -10.57 -2.27
N VAL A 315 2.92 -10.50 -1.34
CA VAL A 315 2.47 -9.25 -0.70
C VAL A 315 3.61 -8.63 0.10
N TRP A 316 4.21 -9.39 1.01
CA TRP A 316 5.34 -8.96 1.84
C TRP A 316 6.56 -8.52 1.01
N TYR A 317 6.76 -9.10 -0.17
CA TYR A 317 7.94 -8.82 -0.99
C TYR A 317 7.73 -7.69 -2.01
N THR A 318 6.52 -7.50 -2.54
CA THR A 318 6.30 -6.62 -3.70
C THR A 318 5.31 -5.48 -3.47
N ALA A 319 4.45 -5.56 -2.45
CA ALA A 319 3.33 -4.64 -2.25
C ALA A 319 3.35 -3.89 -0.91
N GLU A 320 4.39 -4.08 -0.08
CA GLU A 320 4.54 -3.35 1.18
C GLU A 320 4.41 -1.84 0.96
N GLY A 321 3.49 -1.21 1.71
CA GLY A 321 3.12 0.20 1.54
C GLY A 321 1.76 0.42 0.88
N GLY A 322 1.07 -0.64 0.43
CA GLY A 322 -0.34 -0.60 0.01
C GLY A 322 -1.30 -0.80 1.19
N ILE A 323 -2.54 -0.37 1.03
CA ILE A 323 -3.60 -0.47 2.07
C ILE A 323 -4.09 -1.92 2.20
N GLN A 324 -4.48 -2.55 1.08
CA GLN A 324 -4.88 -3.96 1.08
C GLN A 324 -3.70 -4.86 1.46
N ALA A 325 -2.49 -4.54 0.96
CA ALA A 325 -1.28 -5.24 1.35
C ALA A 325 -1.04 -5.21 2.86
N LEU A 326 -1.18 -4.05 3.51
CA LEU A 326 -1.07 -3.92 4.96
C LEU A 326 -2.12 -4.77 5.68
N SER A 327 -3.37 -4.78 5.18
CA SER A 327 -4.45 -5.62 5.73
C SER A 327 -4.12 -7.11 5.64
N GLU A 328 -3.56 -7.59 4.52
CA GLU A 328 -3.15 -8.98 4.35
C GLU A 328 -1.95 -9.34 5.24
N MET A 329 -0.94 -8.46 5.33
CA MET A 329 0.21 -8.65 6.22
C MET A 329 -0.22 -8.78 7.69
N LEU A 330 -1.13 -7.93 8.16
CA LEU A 330 -1.69 -8.04 9.51
C LEU A 330 -2.50 -9.33 9.70
N SER A 331 -3.27 -9.74 8.68
CA SER A 331 -4.05 -10.99 8.73
C SER A 331 -3.16 -12.23 8.82
N ASP A 332 -2.01 -12.22 8.13
CA ASP A 332 -1.00 -13.29 8.26
C ASP A 332 -0.49 -13.42 9.69
N LEU A 333 -0.17 -12.27 10.31
CA LEU A 333 0.33 -12.24 11.68
C LEU A 333 -0.76 -12.60 12.71
N GLU A 334 -1.97 -12.07 12.55
CA GLU A 334 -3.12 -12.40 13.42
C GLU A 334 -3.43 -13.90 13.37
N SER A 335 -3.44 -14.49 12.17
CA SER A 335 -3.72 -15.93 11.99
C SER A 335 -2.65 -16.83 12.59
N ALA A 336 -1.40 -16.35 12.65
CA ALA A 336 -0.28 -17.12 13.17
C ALA A 336 -0.07 -16.94 14.69
N LEU A 337 -0.53 -15.82 15.26
CA LEU A 337 -0.16 -15.41 16.62
C LEU A 337 -1.35 -15.34 17.59
N LEU A 338 -2.56 -15.06 17.11
CA LEU A 338 -3.77 -14.87 17.92
C LEU A 338 -4.78 -16.01 17.74
#